data_353e23b39e57005bda1fa36ffcd30197
#
_entry.id   353e23b39e57005bda1fa36ffcd30197
#
_cell.length_a   1.000
_cell.length_b   1.000
_cell.length_c   1.000
_cell.angle_alpha   90.00
_cell.angle_beta   90.00
_cell.angle_gamma   90.00
#
_symmetry.space_group_name_H-M   'P 1'
#
loop_
_entity.id
_entity.type
_entity.pdbx_description
1 polymer ?
#
loop_
_entity_poly.entity_id
_entity_poly.type
_entity_poly.pdbx_seq_one_letter_code
_entity_poly.pdbx_strand_id
1 'polypeptide(L)'
;MIFYKKVRETPSSNIPFVFTGKGFKSDNILLDENEGTVYAYYPYKSDLADPKAVPVDISEQTDHLYGEGNSKVSITARNVDIEMQHALTQVVFKIRKTSDYKGGEGKITAVVLKNTGAAKPLQTKGSYNIATGAVTTTQDGDVSFSANQTLTEDYVSLSSILFPVSATSGKDMQVVFTIDGRDLKYDFPAGTAWAASYRNIYSISLDGNGLIIGGGEDPSGGQSGVTIEPWTDSQNNDISLVPVI
;
A
#
# COMPACT_ATOMS: atom_id res chain seq x y z
N MET A 1 -7.29 -13.55 7.24
CA MET A 1 -5.89 -14.01 7.19
C MET A 1 -5.91 -15.48 6.84
N ILE A 2 -5.05 -15.91 5.95
CA ILE A 2 -5.07 -17.29 5.45
C ILE A 2 -3.67 -17.84 5.43
N PHE A 3 -3.59 -19.13 5.70
CA PHE A 3 -2.36 -19.89 5.71
C PHE A 3 -2.36 -20.91 4.59
N TYR A 4 -1.24 -20.96 3.89
CA TYR A 4 -0.97 -21.92 2.86
C TYR A 4 0.12 -22.86 3.34
N LYS A 5 -0.19 -24.15 3.53
CA LYS A 5 0.79 -25.17 3.92
C LYS A 5 1.27 -25.90 2.66
N LYS A 6 2.57 -25.89 2.39
CA LYS A 6 3.17 -26.78 1.40
C LYS A 6 3.68 -28.03 2.10
N VAL A 7 2.96 -29.15 1.97
CA VAL A 7 3.42 -30.47 2.36
C VAL A 7 3.48 -31.29 1.09
N ARG A 8 4.68 -31.81 0.75
CA ARG A 8 4.89 -32.69 -0.41
C ARG A 8 4.17 -32.20 -1.67
N GLU A 9 4.76 -31.31 -2.43
CA GLU A 9 4.35 -30.88 -3.78
C GLU A 9 2.87 -30.47 -4.01
N THR A 10 1.96 -30.83 -3.12
CA THR A 10 0.55 -30.40 -3.14
C THR A 10 0.34 -29.35 -2.04
N PRO A 11 0.04 -28.09 -2.38
CA PRO A 11 -0.36 -27.11 -1.40
C PRO A 11 -1.68 -27.57 -0.78
N SER A 12 -1.73 -27.70 0.55
CA SER A 12 -2.99 -27.86 1.21
C SER A 12 -3.71 -26.52 1.22
N SER A 13 -4.92 -26.54 0.76
CA SER A 13 -5.99 -25.58 0.66
C SER A 13 -5.82 -24.19 1.32
N ASN A 14 -6.33 -23.22 0.65
CA ASN A 14 -6.61 -21.85 1.06
C ASN A 14 -7.54 -21.80 2.29
N ILE A 15 -6.99 -21.71 3.50
CA ILE A 15 -7.71 -21.86 4.77
C ILE A 15 -8.00 -20.50 5.39
N PRO A 16 -9.27 -20.16 5.69
CA PRO A 16 -9.62 -18.93 6.37
C PRO A 16 -9.22 -18.96 7.84
N PHE A 17 -8.64 -17.86 8.33
CA PHE A 17 -8.38 -17.61 9.72
C PHE A 17 -9.15 -16.39 10.19
N VAL A 18 -9.82 -16.53 11.32
CA VAL A 18 -10.62 -15.46 11.91
C VAL A 18 -9.92 -14.93 13.16
N PHE A 19 -9.83 -13.61 13.29
CA PHE A 19 -9.30 -12.98 14.48
C PHE A 19 -10.30 -13.10 15.64
N THR A 20 -9.86 -13.61 16.78
CA THR A 20 -10.71 -13.87 17.96
C THR A 20 -10.51 -12.88 19.11
N GLY A 21 -9.80 -11.77 18.85
CA GLY A 21 -9.43 -10.78 19.87
C GLY A 21 -8.13 -11.10 20.63
N LYS A 22 -7.62 -12.34 20.53
CA LYS A 22 -6.35 -12.77 21.13
C LYS A 22 -5.40 -13.46 20.17
N GLY A 23 -5.83 -13.71 18.94
CA GLY A 23 -5.06 -14.40 17.90
C GLY A 23 -5.97 -14.89 16.79
N PHE A 24 -5.37 -15.45 15.77
CA PHE A 24 -6.09 -15.97 14.61
C PHE A 24 -6.34 -17.47 14.80
N LYS A 25 -7.55 -17.91 14.53
CA LYS A 25 -7.96 -19.32 14.59
C LYS A 25 -8.54 -19.76 13.28
N SER A 26 -8.33 -21.04 12.97
CA SER A 26 -8.96 -21.75 11.86
C SER A 26 -9.46 -23.10 12.33
N ASP A 27 -10.46 -23.61 11.65
CA ASP A 27 -10.92 -24.97 11.83
C ASP A 27 -10.08 -25.93 10.96
N ASN A 28 -9.55 -27.01 11.59
CA ASN A 28 -9.01 -28.18 10.91
C ASN A 28 -7.81 -27.99 9.96
N ILE A 29 -6.66 -27.55 10.49
CA ILE A 29 -5.41 -27.80 9.79
C ILE A 29 -4.85 -29.15 10.25
N LEU A 30 -4.80 -30.11 9.32
CA LEU A 30 -4.15 -31.39 9.58
C LEU A 30 -2.64 -31.21 9.43
N LEU A 31 -1.91 -31.38 10.54
CA LEU A 31 -0.46 -31.46 10.56
C LEU A 31 -0.05 -32.92 10.69
N ASP A 32 0.97 -33.33 9.95
CA ASP A 32 1.60 -34.63 10.05
C ASP A 32 3.04 -34.50 10.56
N GLU A 33 3.84 -35.57 10.50
CA GLU A 33 5.23 -35.59 10.93
C GLU A 33 6.15 -34.81 9.98
N ASN A 34 5.70 -34.48 8.75
CA ASN A 34 6.50 -33.75 7.79
C ASN A 34 6.44 -32.25 8.09
N GLU A 35 7.58 -31.60 7.92
CA GLU A 35 7.68 -30.16 8.06
C GLU A 35 7.04 -29.42 6.88
N GLY A 36 6.23 -28.41 7.17
CA GLY A 36 5.58 -27.55 6.18
C GLY A 36 5.95 -26.08 6.37
N THR A 37 5.96 -25.33 5.29
CA THR A 37 6.04 -23.86 5.31
C THR A 37 4.63 -23.27 5.30
N VAL A 38 4.42 -22.25 6.14
CA VAL A 38 3.17 -21.52 6.22
C VAL A 38 3.34 -20.16 5.56
N TYR A 39 2.45 -19.82 4.67
CA TYR A 39 2.33 -18.48 4.09
C TYR A 39 1.01 -17.88 4.50
N ALA A 40 0.99 -16.59 4.79
CA ALA A 40 -0.23 -15.86 5.10
C ALA A 40 -0.45 -14.74 4.10
N TYR A 41 -1.71 -14.40 3.86
CA TYR A 41 -2.07 -13.23 3.07
C TYR A 41 -3.40 -12.61 3.53
N TYR A 42 -3.59 -11.35 3.21
CA TYR A 42 -4.81 -10.58 3.44
C TYR A 42 -5.06 -9.65 2.24
N PRO A 43 -6.32 -9.39 1.87
CA PRO A 43 -7.57 -9.98 2.35
C PRO A 43 -7.78 -11.42 1.86
N TYR A 44 -8.64 -12.16 2.56
CA TYR A 44 -9.03 -13.49 2.16
C TYR A 44 -9.87 -13.52 0.89
N LYS A 45 -9.53 -14.42 -0.02
CA LYS A 45 -10.32 -14.74 -1.22
C LYS A 45 -10.61 -16.24 -1.25
N SER A 46 -11.89 -16.61 -1.06
CA SER A 46 -12.32 -18.01 -0.97
C SER A 46 -12.08 -18.81 -2.26
N ASP A 47 -12.06 -18.12 -3.38
CA ASP A 47 -11.90 -18.65 -4.74
C ASP A 47 -10.48 -18.50 -5.31
N LEU A 48 -9.48 -18.22 -4.43
CA LEU A 48 -8.09 -18.10 -4.86
C LEU A 48 -7.58 -19.41 -5.46
N ALA A 49 -7.40 -19.44 -6.76
CA ALA A 49 -6.93 -20.59 -7.51
C ALA A 49 -5.39 -20.72 -7.49
N ASP A 50 -4.67 -19.59 -7.52
CA ASP A 50 -3.21 -19.57 -7.55
C ASP A 50 -2.65 -18.60 -6.49
N PRO A 51 -1.96 -19.12 -5.46
CA PRO A 51 -1.33 -18.28 -4.44
C PRO A 51 -0.18 -17.43 -4.95
N LYS A 52 0.31 -17.68 -6.15
CA LYS A 52 1.34 -16.86 -6.81
C LYS A 52 0.75 -15.67 -7.55
N ALA A 53 -0.58 -15.58 -7.61
CA ALA A 53 -1.30 -14.55 -8.36
C ALA A 53 -2.57 -14.07 -7.63
N VAL A 54 -2.42 -13.61 -6.38
CA VAL A 54 -3.54 -13.02 -5.62
C VAL A 54 -3.99 -11.74 -6.32
N PRO A 55 -5.22 -11.67 -6.83
CA PRO A 55 -5.67 -10.53 -7.63
C PRO A 55 -5.83 -9.28 -6.77
N VAL A 56 -5.44 -8.15 -7.36
CA VAL A 56 -5.52 -6.80 -6.77
C VAL A 56 -6.22 -5.86 -7.74
N ASP A 57 -7.19 -5.11 -7.24
CA ASP A 57 -7.79 -3.95 -7.90
C ASP A 57 -7.66 -2.76 -6.95
N ILE A 58 -6.84 -1.76 -7.30
CA ILE A 58 -6.61 -0.62 -6.41
C ILE A 58 -7.83 0.29 -6.24
N SER A 59 -8.87 0.15 -7.05
CA SER A 59 -10.12 0.90 -6.86
C SER A 59 -10.82 0.52 -5.54
N GLU A 60 -10.55 -0.66 -5.01
CA GLU A 60 -11.06 -1.13 -3.71
C GLU A 60 -10.35 -0.45 -2.52
N GLN A 61 -9.18 0.16 -2.74
CA GLN A 61 -8.36 0.79 -1.70
C GLN A 61 -8.12 -0.11 -0.48
N THR A 62 -8.07 -1.41 -0.73
CA THR A 62 -7.83 -2.43 0.28
C THR A 62 -6.34 -2.68 0.41
N ASP A 63 -5.84 -2.73 1.63
CA ASP A 63 -4.47 -3.11 1.91
C ASP A 63 -4.28 -4.61 1.69
N HIS A 64 -3.19 -4.98 1.03
CA HIS A 64 -2.82 -6.34 0.73
C HIS A 64 -1.55 -6.73 1.46
N LEU A 65 -1.65 -7.70 2.35
CA LEU A 65 -0.55 -8.18 3.17
C LEU A 65 -0.16 -9.61 2.78
N TYR A 66 1.12 -9.93 2.95
CA TYR A 66 1.66 -11.26 2.79
C TYR A 66 2.79 -11.51 3.79
N GLY A 67 3.07 -12.78 4.08
CA GLY A 67 4.19 -13.15 4.94
C GLY A 67 4.45 -14.64 4.94
N GLU A 68 5.67 -15.03 5.28
CA GLU A 68 6.09 -16.41 5.51
C GLU A 68 6.33 -16.64 6.99
N GLY A 69 5.95 -17.82 7.48
CA GLY A 69 6.23 -18.22 8.84
C GLY A 69 7.74 -18.30 9.12
N ASN A 70 8.15 -17.79 10.28
CA ASN A 70 9.55 -17.75 10.71
C ASN A 70 10.12 -19.14 11.03
N SER A 71 9.28 -20.18 11.11
CA SER A 71 9.66 -21.56 11.35
C SER A 71 8.79 -22.54 10.57
N LYS A 72 9.25 -23.78 10.45
CA LYS A 72 8.44 -24.85 9.89
C LYS A 72 7.43 -25.35 10.91
N VAL A 73 6.30 -25.85 10.42
CA VAL A 73 5.25 -26.45 11.24
C VAL A 73 5.15 -27.95 11.00
N SER A 74 4.85 -28.69 12.07
CA SER A 74 4.59 -30.13 12.03
C SER A 74 3.65 -30.52 13.17
N ILE A 75 3.29 -31.80 13.31
CA ILE A 75 2.47 -32.28 14.43
C ILE A 75 3.12 -31.97 15.80
N THR A 76 4.44 -31.90 15.87
CA THR A 76 5.22 -31.60 17.10
C THR A 76 5.57 -30.11 17.23
N ALA A 77 5.52 -29.32 16.15
CA ALA A 77 5.84 -27.89 16.12
C ALA A 77 4.67 -27.13 15.47
N ARG A 78 3.68 -26.77 16.28
CA ARG A 78 2.38 -26.26 15.79
C ARG A 78 2.27 -24.75 15.75
N ASN A 79 3.18 -24.05 16.42
CA ASN A 79 3.16 -22.58 16.49
C ASN A 79 4.13 -21.99 15.49
N VAL A 80 3.71 -20.92 14.85
CA VAL A 80 4.54 -20.15 13.93
C VAL A 80 4.15 -18.67 14.02
N ASP A 81 5.16 -17.83 14.11
CA ASP A 81 4.99 -16.38 14.01
C ASP A 81 5.18 -15.95 12.57
N ILE A 82 4.32 -15.02 12.11
CA ILE A 82 4.37 -14.51 10.74
C ILE A 82 4.40 -13.00 10.80
N GLU A 83 5.49 -12.43 10.32
CA GLU A 83 5.58 -10.99 10.06
C GLU A 83 4.94 -10.69 8.71
N MET A 84 3.90 -9.85 8.73
CA MET A 84 3.17 -9.47 7.52
C MET A 84 3.77 -8.21 6.93
N GLN A 85 3.95 -8.21 5.61
CA GLN A 85 4.44 -7.08 4.82
C GLN A 85 3.35 -6.61 3.86
N HIS A 86 3.35 -5.31 3.54
CA HIS A 86 2.44 -4.77 2.52
C HIS A 86 2.96 -5.11 1.12
N ALA A 87 2.09 -5.68 0.28
CA ALA A 87 2.42 -5.94 -1.13
C ALA A 87 2.38 -4.66 -1.99
N LEU A 88 1.72 -3.63 -1.49
CA LEU A 88 1.48 -2.36 -2.16
C LEU A 88 2.27 -1.22 -1.51
N THR A 89 2.17 -0.03 -2.08
CA THR A 89 2.73 1.21 -1.54
C THR A 89 1.61 2.18 -1.19
N GLN A 90 1.88 3.13 -0.31
CA GLN A 90 0.95 4.23 -0.02
C GLN A 90 1.56 5.55 -0.45
N VAL A 91 0.78 6.36 -1.17
CA VAL A 91 1.13 7.75 -1.48
C VAL A 91 0.23 8.67 -0.66
N VAL A 92 0.83 9.63 0.02
CA VAL A 92 0.15 10.56 0.90
C VAL A 92 0.49 12.00 0.49
N PHE A 93 -0.52 12.79 0.21
CA PHE A 93 -0.37 14.23 0.05
C PHE A 93 -0.82 14.93 1.32
N LYS A 94 0.13 15.50 2.07
CA LYS A 94 -0.14 16.41 3.18
C LYS A 94 -0.23 17.81 2.60
N ILE A 95 -1.41 18.39 2.55
CA ILE A 95 -1.64 19.68 1.90
C ILE A 95 -2.25 20.68 2.87
N ARG A 96 -1.77 21.93 2.82
CA ARG A 96 -2.31 23.06 3.57
C ARG A 96 -2.43 24.33 2.70
N LYS A 97 -3.21 25.27 3.14
CA LYS A 97 -3.28 26.60 2.58
C LYS A 97 -2.54 27.59 3.50
N THR A 98 -1.71 28.46 2.94
CA THR A 98 -1.08 29.55 3.69
C THR A 98 -1.98 30.78 3.72
N SER A 99 -1.69 31.71 4.64
CA SER A 99 -2.39 33.01 4.72
C SER A 99 -2.22 33.88 3.48
N ASP A 100 -1.19 33.60 2.66
CA ASP A 100 -0.88 34.35 1.42
C ASP A 100 -1.71 33.89 0.23
N TYR A 101 -2.41 32.78 0.31
CA TYR A 101 -3.29 32.33 -0.74
C TYR A 101 -4.52 33.25 -0.87
N LYS A 102 -4.64 33.90 -2.03
CA LYS A 102 -5.76 34.81 -2.36
C LYS A 102 -6.60 34.33 -3.53
N GLY A 103 -6.36 33.07 -4.01
CA GLY A 103 -7.02 32.53 -5.20
C GLY A 103 -8.47 32.06 -4.98
N GLY A 104 -8.91 31.99 -3.72
CA GLY A 104 -10.25 31.52 -3.34
C GLY A 104 -10.30 30.99 -1.90
N GLU A 105 -11.26 30.12 -1.64
CA GLU A 105 -11.45 29.50 -0.32
C GLU A 105 -10.42 28.40 -0.04
N GLY A 106 -9.75 27.88 -1.05
CA GLY A 106 -8.88 26.71 -0.98
C GLY A 106 -9.67 25.40 -0.98
N LYS A 107 -10.81 25.35 -1.67
CA LYS A 107 -11.63 24.15 -1.75
C LYS A 107 -11.04 23.17 -2.74
N ILE A 108 -10.50 22.06 -2.24
CA ILE A 108 -10.02 20.94 -3.04
C ILE A 108 -11.17 20.00 -3.38
N THR A 109 -11.39 19.75 -4.68
CA THR A 109 -12.50 18.94 -5.17
C THR A 109 -12.06 17.66 -5.88
N ALA A 110 -10.81 17.62 -6.37
CA ALA A 110 -10.24 16.43 -6.97
C ALA A 110 -8.72 16.39 -6.79
N VAL A 111 -8.17 15.20 -6.65
CA VAL A 111 -6.74 14.90 -6.77
C VAL A 111 -6.60 13.65 -7.61
N VAL A 112 -5.87 13.75 -8.73
CA VAL A 112 -5.71 12.65 -9.67
C VAL A 112 -4.24 12.49 -10.03
N LEU A 113 -3.69 11.30 -9.81
CA LEU A 113 -2.43 10.86 -10.39
C LEU A 113 -2.67 10.37 -11.81
N LYS A 114 -1.86 10.84 -12.74
CA LYS A 114 -1.98 10.53 -14.17
C LYS A 114 -0.70 10.00 -14.76
N ASN A 115 -0.83 9.02 -15.64
CA ASN A 115 0.25 8.63 -16.54
C ASN A 115 0.37 9.68 -17.66
N THR A 116 1.56 10.24 -17.83
CA THR A 116 1.84 11.29 -18.84
C THR A 116 2.81 10.83 -19.92
N GLY A 117 3.64 9.85 -19.62
CA GLY A 117 4.62 9.27 -20.53
C GLY A 117 4.21 7.95 -21.15
N ALA A 118 5.07 7.42 -22.03
CA ALA A 118 4.85 6.12 -22.67
C ALA A 118 5.05 4.93 -21.70
N ALA A 119 5.81 5.11 -20.63
CA ALA A 119 6.13 4.06 -19.67
C ALA A 119 4.92 3.65 -18.80
N LYS A 120 3.95 4.54 -18.60
CA LYS A 120 2.71 4.30 -17.86
C LYS A 120 2.92 3.56 -16.53
N PRO A 121 3.71 4.12 -15.60
CA PRO A 121 4.07 3.44 -14.35
C PRO A 121 2.90 3.23 -13.39
N LEU A 122 1.83 4.06 -13.49
CA LEU A 122 0.64 3.89 -12.65
C LEU A 122 -0.21 2.75 -13.19
N GLN A 123 -0.44 1.77 -12.33
CA GLN A 123 -1.20 0.56 -12.63
C GLN A 123 -2.42 0.47 -11.72
N THR A 124 -3.53 -0.07 -12.24
CA THR A 124 -4.81 -0.16 -11.51
C THR A 124 -5.20 -1.58 -11.17
N LYS A 125 -4.74 -2.57 -11.96
CA LYS A 125 -5.01 -3.99 -11.70
C LYS A 125 -3.75 -4.83 -11.86
N GLY A 126 -3.73 -5.93 -11.11
CA GLY A 126 -2.63 -6.87 -11.14
C GLY A 126 -2.82 -7.98 -10.13
N SER A 127 -1.72 -8.54 -9.68
CA SER A 127 -1.67 -9.58 -8.65
C SER A 127 -0.36 -9.54 -7.91
N TYR A 128 -0.28 -10.22 -6.77
CA TYR A 128 0.97 -10.46 -6.06
C TYR A 128 1.12 -11.93 -5.66
N ASN A 129 2.36 -12.35 -5.46
CA ASN A 129 2.72 -13.69 -5.00
C ASN A 129 2.85 -13.68 -3.47
N ILE A 130 2.10 -14.55 -2.77
CA ILE A 130 2.09 -14.60 -1.30
C ILE A 130 3.42 -15.02 -0.68
N ALA A 131 4.27 -15.73 -1.42
CA ALA A 131 5.55 -16.20 -0.90
C ALA A 131 6.68 -15.18 -1.03
N THR A 132 6.55 -14.23 -1.97
CA THR A 132 7.66 -13.31 -2.31
C THR A 132 7.24 -11.84 -2.31
N GLY A 133 5.94 -11.54 -2.27
CA GLY A 133 5.41 -10.20 -2.48
C GLY A 133 5.59 -9.64 -3.90
N ALA A 134 6.16 -10.44 -4.81
CA ALA A 134 6.39 -10.00 -6.18
C ALA A 134 5.07 -9.65 -6.86
N VAL A 135 5.02 -8.45 -7.42
CA VAL A 135 3.84 -7.88 -8.07
C VAL A 135 3.92 -8.05 -9.57
N THR A 136 2.79 -8.41 -10.19
CA THR A 136 2.60 -8.41 -11.64
C THR A 136 1.39 -7.56 -11.97
N THR A 137 1.56 -6.56 -12.84
CA THR A 137 0.50 -5.63 -13.21
C THR A 137 -0.08 -5.97 -14.58
N THR A 138 -1.38 -5.71 -14.76
CA THR A 138 -2.12 -6.10 -15.97
C THR A 138 -2.88 -4.94 -16.62
N GLN A 139 -3.08 -3.84 -15.90
CA GLN A 139 -3.82 -2.70 -16.42
C GLN A 139 -3.25 -1.38 -15.88
N ASP A 140 -2.88 -0.49 -16.78
CA ASP A 140 -2.51 0.88 -16.44
C ASP A 140 -3.75 1.77 -16.28
N GLY A 141 -3.59 2.91 -15.62
CA GLY A 141 -4.68 3.88 -15.47
C GLY A 141 -4.34 5.01 -14.51
N ASP A 142 -5.22 6.00 -14.48
CA ASP A 142 -5.13 7.12 -13.54
C ASP A 142 -5.69 6.71 -12.18
N VAL A 143 -5.21 7.35 -11.12
CA VAL A 143 -5.63 7.05 -9.74
C VAL A 143 -6.18 8.30 -9.08
N SER A 144 -7.44 8.21 -8.65
CA SER A 144 -8.13 9.30 -7.95
C SER A 144 -8.04 9.12 -6.44
N PHE A 145 -7.77 10.24 -5.74
CA PHE A 145 -7.82 10.30 -4.28
C PHE A 145 -9.19 10.86 -3.86
N SER A 146 -9.68 10.39 -2.72
CA SER A 146 -10.85 11.00 -2.11
C SER A 146 -10.50 12.43 -1.66
N ALA A 147 -11.09 13.42 -2.31
CA ALA A 147 -10.87 14.84 -2.03
C ALA A 147 -12.18 15.59 -2.15
N ASN A 148 -12.61 16.23 -1.09
CA ASN A 148 -13.73 17.18 -1.07
C ASN A 148 -13.72 17.93 0.26
N GLN A 149 -12.78 18.87 0.41
CA GLN A 149 -12.63 19.62 1.65
C GLN A 149 -12.02 21.00 1.41
N THR A 150 -12.18 21.89 2.36
CA THR A 150 -11.53 23.20 2.33
C THR A 150 -10.21 23.12 3.11
N LEU A 151 -9.14 23.57 2.46
CA LEU A 151 -7.80 23.63 3.05
C LEU A 151 -7.73 24.75 4.07
N THR A 152 -7.02 24.49 5.15
CA THR A 152 -6.71 25.44 6.23
C THR A 152 -5.19 25.61 6.35
N GLU A 153 -4.72 26.34 7.36
CA GLU A 153 -3.29 26.44 7.68
C GLU A 153 -2.74 25.13 8.24
N ASP A 154 -3.60 24.29 8.79
CA ASP A 154 -3.25 22.95 9.22
C ASP A 154 -3.19 21.98 8.04
N TYR A 155 -2.27 21.02 8.09
CA TYR A 155 -2.16 19.97 7.07
C TYR A 155 -3.36 19.02 7.12
N VAL A 156 -3.95 18.80 5.97
CA VAL A 156 -4.86 17.68 5.72
C VAL A 156 -4.13 16.62 4.91
N SER A 157 -4.43 15.34 5.17
CA SER A 157 -3.81 14.20 4.50
C SER A 157 -4.79 13.55 3.55
N LEU A 158 -4.37 13.40 2.30
CA LEU A 158 -5.07 12.64 1.26
C LEU A 158 -4.17 11.46 0.90
N SER A 159 -4.67 10.25 1.02
CA SER A 159 -3.88 9.05 0.77
C SER A 159 -4.56 8.11 -0.21
N SER A 160 -3.75 7.33 -0.91
CA SER A 160 -4.20 6.25 -1.77
C SER A 160 -3.19 5.11 -1.74
N ILE A 161 -3.69 3.88 -1.84
CA ILE A 161 -2.92 2.65 -1.95
C ILE A 161 -2.71 2.38 -3.44
N LEU A 162 -1.47 2.08 -3.83
CA LEU A 162 -1.04 1.95 -5.22
C LEU A 162 -0.17 0.72 -5.41
N PHE A 163 -0.06 0.25 -6.65
CA PHE A 163 1.03 -0.65 -7.01
C PHE A 163 2.38 0.04 -6.85
N PRO A 164 3.42 -0.70 -6.45
CA PRO A 164 4.78 -0.17 -6.43
C PRO A 164 5.19 0.35 -7.80
N VAL A 165 5.93 1.45 -7.82
CA VAL A 165 6.46 2.08 -9.03
C VAL A 165 7.98 1.97 -9.01
N SER A 166 8.55 1.34 -10.03
CA SER A 166 9.99 1.35 -10.26
C SER A 166 10.46 2.74 -10.67
N ALA A 167 11.75 3.04 -10.48
CA ALA A 167 12.31 4.33 -10.83
C ALA A 167 11.97 4.71 -12.28
N THR A 168 11.28 5.85 -12.44
CA THR A 168 10.84 6.35 -13.75
C THR A 168 12.01 6.87 -14.55
N SER A 169 12.00 6.66 -15.87
CA SER A 169 13.04 7.14 -16.77
C SER A 169 12.88 8.62 -17.15
N GLY A 170 11.68 9.16 -16.98
CA GLY A 170 11.32 10.53 -17.35
C GLY A 170 10.20 11.09 -16.47
N LYS A 171 9.56 12.16 -16.92
CA LYS A 171 8.37 12.72 -16.30
C LYS A 171 7.13 11.92 -16.73
N ASP A 172 7.07 10.67 -16.29
CA ASP A 172 6.05 9.71 -16.75
C ASP A 172 4.76 9.79 -15.91
N MET A 173 4.80 10.55 -14.81
CA MET A 173 3.68 10.74 -13.89
C MET A 173 3.47 12.21 -13.56
N GLN A 174 2.21 12.56 -13.36
CA GLN A 174 1.78 13.88 -12.92
C GLN A 174 0.68 13.75 -11.87
N VAL A 175 0.65 14.62 -10.87
CA VAL A 175 -0.53 14.80 -10.03
C VAL A 175 -1.23 16.11 -10.39
N VAL A 176 -2.56 16.06 -10.45
CA VAL A 176 -3.42 17.19 -10.70
C VAL A 176 -4.31 17.42 -9.48
N PHE A 177 -4.23 18.61 -8.91
CA PHE A 177 -5.08 19.07 -7.82
C PHE A 177 -6.09 20.06 -8.39
N THR A 178 -7.39 19.78 -8.29
CA THR A 178 -8.42 20.75 -8.64
C THR A 178 -8.83 21.52 -7.38
N ILE A 179 -8.40 22.78 -7.30
CA ILE A 179 -8.63 23.68 -6.15
C ILE A 179 -9.31 24.96 -6.63
N ASP A 180 -10.43 25.31 -6.00
CA ASP A 180 -11.28 26.47 -6.40
C ASP A 180 -11.60 26.49 -7.90
N GLY A 181 -11.86 25.29 -8.45
CA GLY A 181 -12.18 25.10 -9.88
C GLY A 181 -10.98 25.24 -10.84
N ARG A 182 -9.75 25.30 -10.33
CA ARG A 182 -8.53 25.40 -11.13
C ARG A 182 -7.66 24.16 -10.95
N ASP A 183 -7.07 23.68 -12.06
CA ASP A 183 -6.14 22.56 -12.06
C ASP A 183 -4.71 23.06 -11.82
N LEU A 184 -4.14 22.64 -10.71
CA LEU A 184 -2.73 22.83 -10.34
C LEU A 184 -1.99 21.50 -10.49
N LYS A 185 -0.89 21.51 -11.25
CA LYS A 185 -0.21 20.31 -11.71
C LYS A 185 1.21 20.24 -11.18
N TYR A 186 1.64 19.01 -10.85
CA TYR A 186 3.03 18.73 -10.54
C TYR A 186 3.49 17.48 -11.29
N ASP A 187 4.56 17.63 -12.09
CA ASP A 187 5.22 16.54 -12.78
C ASP A 187 6.24 15.90 -11.85
N PHE A 188 6.12 14.62 -11.60
CA PHE A 188 7.12 13.90 -10.83
C PHE A 188 8.44 13.83 -11.63
N PRO A 189 9.59 14.07 -10.97
CA PRO A 189 10.87 14.02 -11.65
C PRO A 189 11.24 12.60 -12.09
N ALA A 190 12.13 12.51 -13.06
CA ALA A 190 12.77 11.24 -13.38
C ALA A 190 13.45 10.65 -12.15
N GLY A 191 13.43 9.33 -12.02
CA GLY A 191 13.95 8.61 -10.86
C GLY A 191 12.94 8.47 -9.72
N THR A 192 11.72 9.02 -9.83
CA THR A 192 10.66 8.78 -8.83
C THR A 192 10.36 7.29 -8.75
N ALA A 193 10.44 6.75 -7.52
CA ALA A 193 10.17 5.34 -7.22
C ALA A 193 9.33 5.24 -5.95
N TRP A 194 8.38 4.32 -5.93
CA TRP A 194 7.54 4.01 -4.77
C TRP A 194 7.62 2.52 -4.49
N ALA A 195 8.39 2.16 -3.47
CA ALA A 195 8.59 0.75 -3.12
C ALA A 195 7.38 0.17 -2.37
N ALA A 196 7.16 -1.13 -2.48
CA ALA A 196 6.21 -1.85 -1.63
C ALA A 196 6.59 -1.70 -0.16
N SER A 197 5.59 -1.73 0.73
CA SER A 197 5.76 -1.55 2.17
C SER A 197 6.28 -0.17 2.61
N TYR A 198 6.20 0.84 1.75
CA TYR A 198 6.57 2.22 2.10
C TYR A 198 5.43 3.20 1.88
N ARG A 199 5.44 4.25 2.71
CA ARG A 199 4.67 5.47 2.53
C ARG A 199 5.54 6.53 1.88
N ASN A 200 5.01 7.14 0.83
CA ASN A 200 5.65 8.25 0.12
C ASN A 200 4.83 9.51 0.40
N ILE A 201 5.32 10.35 1.30
CA ILE A 201 4.61 11.51 1.83
C ILE A 201 5.13 12.77 1.16
N TYR A 202 4.23 13.49 0.49
CA TYR A 202 4.51 14.77 -0.15
C TYR A 202 3.87 15.90 0.66
N SER A 203 4.70 16.78 1.24
CA SER A 203 4.24 17.97 1.93
C SER A 203 4.04 19.11 0.95
N ILE A 204 2.84 19.70 0.93
CA ILE A 204 2.40 20.64 -0.09
C ILE A 204 1.82 21.89 0.59
N SER A 205 2.25 23.06 0.16
CA SER A 205 1.66 24.34 0.57
C SER A 205 1.01 25.03 -0.64
N LEU A 206 -0.22 25.48 -0.48
CA LEU A 206 -0.91 26.34 -1.41
C LEU A 206 -0.75 27.78 -0.94
N ASP A 207 -0.03 28.59 -1.70
CA ASP A 207 0.25 29.99 -1.40
C ASP A 207 -0.17 30.94 -2.53
N GLY A 208 0.23 32.21 -2.44
CA GLY A 208 -0.06 33.23 -3.45
C GLY A 208 0.49 32.94 -4.85
N ASN A 209 1.48 32.07 -4.97
CA ASN A 209 2.13 31.68 -6.22
C ASN A 209 1.62 30.33 -6.76
N GLY A 210 0.80 29.61 -6.01
CA GLY A 210 0.23 28.32 -6.39
C GLY A 210 0.62 27.19 -5.44
N LEU A 211 0.80 25.98 -5.97
CA LEU A 211 1.23 24.81 -5.21
C LEU A 211 2.76 24.73 -5.12
N ILE A 212 3.27 24.67 -3.91
CA ILE A 212 4.69 24.40 -3.62
C ILE A 212 4.78 23.02 -2.98
N ILE A 213 5.46 22.10 -3.66
CA ILE A 213 5.82 20.79 -3.08
C ILE A 213 7.19 20.96 -2.47
N GLY A 214 7.27 20.73 -1.15
CA GLY A 214 8.53 20.85 -0.44
C GLY A 214 8.77 22.13 0.34
N GLY A 215 7.75 22.90 0.62
CA GLY A 215 7.84 24.16 1.38
C GLY A 215 7.83 24.01 2.91
N GLY A 216 8.16 22.84 3.49
CA GLY A 216 8.33 22.65 4.93
C GLY A 216 9.81 22.56 5.30
N GLU A 217 10.23 23.21 6.39
CA GLU A 217 11.54 23.00 6.95
C GLU A 217 11.69 21.51 7.32
N ASP A 218 12.53 20.79 6.58
CA ASP A 218 12.99 19.47 6.99
C ASP A 218 14.15 19.66 7.97
N PRO A 219 14.00 19.29 9.26
CA PRO A 219 15.08 19.39 10.23
C PRO A 219 16.27 18.46 9.94
N SER A 220 16.17 17.57 8.95
CA SER A 220 17.21 16.59 8.60
C SER A 220 17.97 16.88 7.29
N GLY A 221 17.67 17.97 6.56
CA GLY A 221 18.46 18.42 5.40
C GLY A 221 18.29 17.59 4.12
N GLY A 222 17.22 16.78 4.02
CA GLY A 222 16.85 16.07 2.80
C GLY A 222 16.13 16.96 1.79
N GLN A 223 15.86 16.45 0.59
CA GLN A 223 15.07 17.19 -0.42
C GLN A 223 13.73 17.60 0.19
N SER A 224 13.55 18.89 0.40
CA SER A 224 12.46 19.46 1.14
C SER A 224 11.11 19.04 0.53
N GLY A 225 10.31 18.33 1.33
CA GLY A 225 8.91 18.04 1.06
C GLY A 225 8.54 16.65 0.64
N VAL A 226 9.48 15.72 0.49
CA VAL A 226 9.17 14.31 0.27
C VAL A 226 9.77 13.49 1.42
N THR A 227 8.94 12.77 2.14
CA THR A 227 9.36 11.82 3.18
C THR A 227 8.98 10.41 2.74
N ILE A 228 9.93 9.48 2.80
CA ILE A 228 9.72 8.05 2.56
C ILE A 228 9.93 7.34 3.88
N GLU A 229 8.92 6.65 4.37
CA GLU A 229 8.98 5.91 5.63
C GLU A 229 8.41 4.49 5.45
N PRO A 230 8.84 3.51 6.25
CA PRO A 230 8.21 2.20 6.27
C PRO A 230 6.71 2.34 6.55
N TRP A 231 5.90 1.61 5.82
CA TRP A 231 4.47 1.55 6.09
C TRP A 231 4.25 0.59 7.24
N THR A 232 4.26 1.13 8.45
CA THR A 232 3.93 0.39 9.67
C THR A 232 2.54 0.79 10.10
N ASP A 233 1.64 -0.17 10.24
CA ASP A 233 0.43 0.06 10.97
C ASP A 233 0.79 0.31 12.43
N SER A 234 0.14 1.29 13.06
CA SER A 234 0.44 1.75 14.42
C SER A 234 0.11 0.72 15.52
N GLN A 235 -0.09 -0.54 15.15
CA GLN A 235 -0.28 -1.66 16.05
C GLN A 235 0.58 -2.84 15.58
N ASN A 236 1.71 -3.04 16.27
CA ASN A 236 2.41 -4.33 16.26
C ASN A 236 1.49 -5.35 16.92
N ASN A 237 0.69 -6.02 16.13
CA ASN A 237 0.00 -7.22 16.58
C ASN A 237 0.89 -8.40 16.21
N ASP A 238 1.71 -8.83 17.16
CA ASP A 238 2.36 -10.13 17.11
C ASP A 238 1.28 -11.19 16.93
N ILE A 239 1.26 -11.81 15.77
CA ILE A 239 0.28 -12.84 15.45
C ILE A 239 0.87 -14.16 15.91
N SER A 240 0.56 -14.54 17.14
CA SER A 240 0.84 -15.88 17.64
C SER A 240 -0.32 -16.81 17.25
N LEU A 241 -0.01 -17.84 16.47
CA LEU A 241 -0.97 -18.84 16.03
C LEU A 241 -0.97 -20.00 17.03
N VAL A 242 -2.02 -20.10 17.80
CA VAL A 242 -2.24 -21.25 18.69
C VAL A 242 -3.24 -22.19 18.03
N PRO A 243 -2.84 -23.41 17.62
CA PRO A 243 -3.80 -24.41 17.15
C PRO A 243 -4.73 -24.80 18.29
N VAL A 244 -6.01 -24.91 17.99
CA VAL A 244 -6.98 -25.53 18.91
C VAL A 244 -6.87 -27.05 18.74
N ILE A 245 -6.62 -27.73 19.85
CA ILE A 245 -6.66 -29.20 19.96
C ILE A 245 -8.12 -29.63 19.93
#